data_35f7a669fdd892a8a41236b5c924a0bd
#
_entry.id   35f7a669fdd892a8a41236b5c924a0bd
#
_cell.length_a   1.000
_cell.length_b   1.000
_cell.length_c   1.000
_cell.angle_alpha   90.00
_cell.angle_beta   90.00
_cell.angle_gamma   90.00
#
_symmetry.space_group_name_H-M   'P 1'
#
loop_
_entity.id
_entity.type
_entity.pdbx_description
1 polymer ?
#
loop_
_entity_poly.entity_id
_entity_poly.type
_entity_poly.pdbx_seq_one_letter_code
_entity_poly.pdbx_strand_id
1 'polypeptide(L)'
;QAALDPVASEKPVVVSPNPFYQIYEGATLLGNGEIVYANTTAPRFLPDWHSVPAEKWTRCKIVFVCSPDNPTGSVLTRDDWAQLFELQDKYGFIIASDECYAEIYFDGQKPIGCLQAAAELGRTFDNIIMFTSLSKRSNVPGLRSGFVAGDVELLKNFLLYRTYHGSAMGIPVQHASIAAWNDEQHVIENR
;
A
#
# COMPACT_ATOMS: atom_id res chain seq x y z
N GLN A 1 11.56 3.33 -2.93
CA GLN A 1 12.81 3.86 -3.50
C GLN A 1 12.62 4.43 -4.91
N ALA A 2 12.02 3.68 -5.84
CA ALA A 2 11.88 4.11 -7.24
C ALA A 2 11.11 5.43 -7.45
N ALA A 3 10.29 5.83 -6.49
CA ALA A 3 9.50 7.06 -6.55
C ALA A 3 10.16 8.26 -5.87
N LEU A 4 11.31 8.08 -5.22
CA LEU A 4 12.04 9.14 -4.54
C LEU A 4 13.21 9.63 -5.41
N ASP A 5 13.35 10.95 -5.51
CA ASP A 5 14.49 11.55 -6.21
C ASP A 5 15.71 11.58 -5.29
N PRO A 6 16.76 10.80 -5.58
CA PRO A 6 17.95 10.74 -4.72
C PRO A 6 18.85 11.99 -4.83
N VAL A 7 18.58 12.88 -5.80
CA VAL A 7 19.39 14.07 -6.07
C VAL A 7 18.72 15.35 -5.57
N ALA A 8 17.52 15.28 -5.03
CA ALA A 8 16.81 16.44 -4.53
C ALA A 8 17.61 17.15 -3.43
N SER A 9 17.64 18.48 -3.47
CA SER A 9 18.33 19.33 -2.47
C SER A 9 17.72 19.19 -1.07
N GLU A 10 16.44 18.87 -0.98
CA GLU A 10 15.73 18.53 0.25
C GLU A 10 15.24 17.09 0.17
N LYS A 11 15.31 16.37 1.29
CA LYS A 11 14.83 14.98 1.35
C LYS A 11 13.33 14.91 1.04
N PRO A 12 12.91 14.02 0.12
CA PRO A 12 11.51 13.76 -0.10
C PRO A 12 10.88 13.17 1.16
N VAL A 13 9.65 13.58 1.46
CA VAL A 13 8.90 13.09 2.61
C VAL A 13 8.09 11.87 2.22
N VAL A 14 8.09 10.89 3.11
CA VAL A 14 7.18 9.74 3.08
C VAL A 14 6.35 9.76 4.36
N VAL A 15 5.03 9.74 4.23
CA VAL A 15 4.12 9.67 5.39
C VAL A 15 3.72 8.22 5.62
N SER A 16 3.76 7.79 6.86
CA SER A 16 3.36 6.44 7.29
C SER A 16 2.42 6.51 8.49
N PRO A 17 1.44 5.60 8.61
CA PRO A 17 0.76 5.37 9.88
C PRO A 17 1.77 5.06 11.00
N ASN A 18 1.38 5.23 12.25
CA ASN A 18 2.15 4.76 13.40
C ASN A 18 1.17 4.26 14.49
N PRO A 19 1.27 2.98 14.91
CA PRO A 19 2.27 1.96 14.54
C PRO A 19 2.18 1.52 13.07
N PHE A 20 3.23 0.88 12.56
CA PHE A 20 3.37 0.55 11.14
C PHE A 20 4.18 -0.73 10.91
N TYR A 21 4.11 -1.26 9.68
CA TYR A 21 5.00 -2.33 9.24
C TYR A 21 6.39 -1.75 8.93
N GLN A 22 7.43 -2.27 9.58
CA GLN A 22 8.79 -1.71 9.55
C GLN A 22 9.39 -1.50 8.14
N ILE A 23 8.87 -2.17 7.13
CA ILE A 23 9.34 -2.02 5.75
C ILE A 23 9.13 -0.61 5.22
N TYR A 24 8.09 0.11 5.65
CA TYR A 24 7.82 1.47 5.18
C TYR A 24 8.93 2.43 5.58
N GLU A 25 9.38 2.34 6.83
CA GLU A 25 10.53 3.12 7.30
C GLU A 25 11.82 2.68 6.61
N GLY A 26 12.11 1.38 6.56
CA GLY A 26 13.30 0.85 5.91
C GLY A 26 13.41 1.26 4.44
N ALA A 27 12.31 1.17 3.69
CA ALA A 27 12.26 1.60 2.29
C ALA A 27 12.50 3.11 2.14
N THR A 28 11.93 3.91 3.04
CA THR A 28 12.11 5.36 3.05
C THR A 28 13.56 5.73 3.29
N LEU A 29 14.20 5.15 4.29
CA LEU A 29 15.61 5.41 4.62
C LEU A 29 16.56 4.98 3.49
N LEU A 30 16.33 3.80 2.90
CA LEU A 30 17.10 3.32 1.74
C LEU A 30 16.89 4.20 0.49
N GLY A 31 15.74 4.86 0.37
CA GLY A 31 15.45 5.83 -0.67
C GLY A 31 15.95 7.24 -0.38
N ASN A 32 16.74 7.44 0.68
CA ASN A 32 17.18 8.75 1.17
C ASN A 32 16.03 9.71 1.49
N GLY A 33 14.86 9.17 1.87
CA GLY A 33 13.70 9.95 2.27
C GLY A 33 13.71 10.33 3.76
N GLU A 34 12.83 11.24 4.11
CA GLU A 34 12.44 11.58 5.47
C GLU A 34 11.10 10.91 5.77
N ILE A 35 11.04 10.09 6.83
CA ILE A 35 9.77 9.51 7.27
C ILE A 35 9.08 10.46 8.26
N VAL A 36 7.77 10.64 8.08
CA VAL A 36 6.89 11.40 8.97
C VAL A 36 5.71 10.51 9.36
N TYR A 37 5.38 10.48 10.63
CA TYR A 37 4.36 9.58 11.16
C TYR A 37 3.03 10.30 11.38
N ALA A 38 1.95 9.72 10.86
CA ALA A 38 0.58 10.01 11.22
C ALA A 38 0.16 9.03 12.32
N ASN A 39 0.18 9.48 13.58
CA ASN A 39 -0.14 8.60 14.70
C ASN A 39 -1.60 8.16 14.66
N THR A 40 -1.83 6.90 14.99
CA THR A 40 -3.19 6.37 15.12
C THR A 40 -3.75 6.63 16.50
N THR A 41 -5.06 6.84 16.60
CA THR A 41 -5.75 7.12 17.86
C THR A 41 -6.99 6.26 18.03
N ALA A 42 -7.24 5.87 19.30
CA ALA A 42 -8.47 5.16 19.67
C ALA A 42 -9.71 6.01 19.36
N PRO A 43 -10.89 5.40 19.10
CA PRO A 43 -11.16 3.97 19.16
C PRO A 43 -10.86 3.20 17.87
N ARG A 44 -10.76 3.88 16.70
CA ARG A 44 -10.63 3.22 15.40
C ARG A 44 -9.20 2.90 14.99
N PHE A 45 -8.21 3.50 15.66
CA PHE A 45 -6.79 3.36 15.34
C PHE A 45 -6.44 3.67 13.87
N LEU A 46 -7.14 4.65 13.30
CA LEU A 46 -6.83 5.17 11.98
C LEU A 46 -5.78 6.28 12.07
N PRO A 47 -4.96 6.45 11.01
CA PRO A 47 -3.97 7.53 10.97
C PRO A 47 -4.64 8.91 11.03
N ASP A 48 -4.14 9.76 11.90
CA ASP A 48 -4.53 11.17 11.93
C ASP A 48 -3.70 11.97 10.93
N TRP A 49 -4.20 12.06 9.70
CA TRP A 49 -3.55 12.83 8.63
C TRP A 49 -3.44 14.32 8.94
N HIS A 50 -4.31 14.86 9.80
CA HIS A 50 -4.29 16.27 10.20
C HIS A 50 -3.15 16.60 11.16
N SER A 51 -2.60 15.59 11.85
CA SER A 51 -1.44 15.77 12.71
C SER A 51 -0.13 16.01 11.95
N VAL A 52 -0.09 15.69 10.65
CA VAL A 52 1.09 15.90 9.80
C VAL A 52 1.20 17.38 9.42
N PRO A 53 2.33 18.05 9.70
CA PRO A 53 2.51 19.47 9.41
C PRO A 53 2.40 19.80 7.91
N ALA A 54 1.84 20.97 7.59
CA ALA A 54 1.58 21.37 6.20
C ALA A 54 2.86 21.43 5.35
N GLU A 55 3.99 21.86 5.93
CA GLU A 55 5.29 21.90 5.26
C GLU A 55 5.83 20.51 4.92
N LYS A 56 5.40 19.47 5.64
CA LYS A 56 5.74 18.07 5.31
C LYS A 56 4.91 17.58 4.13
N TRP A 57 3.63 17.95 4.09
CA TRP A 57 2.77 17.61 2.97
C TRP A 57 3.25 18.21 1.64
N THR A 58 3.78 19.44 1.63
CA THR A 58 4.30 20.05 0.38
C THR A 58 5.50 19.31 -0.20
N ARG A 59 6.23 18.53 0.61
CA ARG A 59 7.36 17.70 0.17
C ARG A 59 7.00 16.21 0.12
N CYS A 60 5.76 15.85 0.44
CA CYS A 60 5.32 14.47 0.47
C CYS A 60 5.32 13.87 -0.94
N LYS A 61 5.96 12.72 -1.09
CA LYS A 61 6.01 11.95 -2.34
C LYS A 61 5.21 10.66 -2.25
N ILE A 62 5.16 10.05 -1.08
CA ILE A 62 4.47 8.78 -0.86
C ILE A 62 3.75 8.82 0.48
N VAL A 63 2.53 8.34 0.49
CA VAL A 63 1.78 7.98 1.70
C VAL A 63 1.57 6.49 1.70
N PHE A 64 2.12 5.80 2.71
CA PHE A 64 1.79 4.40 2.95
C PHE A 64 0.46 4.28 3.68
N VAL A 65 -0.33 3.31 3.28
CA VAL A 65 -1.58 2.92 3.94
C VAL A 65 -1.62 1.40 3.98
N CYS A 66 -2.02 0.84 5.11
CA CYS A 66 -2.29 -0.59 5.25
C CYS A 66 -3.75 -0.77 5.67
N SER A 67 -4.53 -1.50 4.88
CA SER A 67 -5.94 -1.76 5.23
C SER A 67 -6.38 -3.13 4.73
N PRO A 68 -6.70 -4.05 5.64
CA PRO A 68 -6.57 -4.00 7.11
C PRO A 68 -5.13 -3.78 7.58
N ASP A 69 -4.97 -3.02 8.66
CA ASP A 69 -3.67 -2.54 9.11
C ASP A 69 -2.87 -3.58 9.92
N ASN A 70 -1.60 -3.57 9.74
CA ASN A 70 -0.63 -4.25 10.59
C ASN A 70 0.19 -3.20 11.37
N PRO A 71 0.03 -3.10 12.73
CA PRO A 71 -0.47 -4.17 13.62
C PRO A 71 -1.88 -3.97 14.17
N THR A 72 -2.58 -2.88 13.88
CA THR A 72 -3.80 -2.50 14.63
C THR A 72 -5.05 -3.27 14.22
N GLY A 73 -5.07 -3.84 13.01
CA GLY A 73 -6.25 -4.46 12.42
C GLY A 73 -7.31 -3.46 11.95
N SER A 74 -7.02 -2.15 12.02
CA SER A 74 -7.96 -1.12 11.58
C SER A 74 -8.23 -1.20 10.07
N VAL A 75 -9.46 -0.86 9.69
CA VAL A 75 -9.94 -0.92 8.31
C VAL A 75 -10.44 0.45 7.90
N LEU A 76 -9.97 0.94 6.76
CA LEU A 76 -10.46 2.18 6.17
C LEU A 76 -11.83 1.95 5.54
N THR A 77 -12.76 2.85 5.83
CA THR A 77 -14.05 2.94 5.15
C THR A 77 -13.91 3.72 3.84
N ARG A 78 -14.97 3.71 3.02
CA ARG A 78 -15.04 4.52 1.82
C ARG A 78 -14.82 6.02 2.10
N ASP A 79 -15.35 6.51 3.23
CA ASP A 79 -15.21 7.92 3.61
C ASP A 79 -13.78 8.25 4.09
N ASP A 80 -13.10 7.31 4.75
CA ASP A 80 -11.69 7.47 5.11
C ASP A 80 -10.81 7.54 3.85
N TRP A 81 -11.09 6.71 2.84
CA TRP A 81 -10.43 6.79 1.54
C TRP A 81 -10.70 8.13 0.84
N ALA A 82 -11.95 8.62 0.87
CA ALA A 82 -12.29 9.92 0.27
C ALA A 82 -11.46 11.06 0.87
N GLN A 83 -11.31 11.10 2.20
CA GLN A 83 -10.47 12.10 2.88
C GLN A 83 -8.99 12.01 2.44
N LEU A 84 -8.45 10.82 2.30
CA LEU A 84 -7.07 10.65 1.83
C LEU A 84 -6.92 11.08 0.37
N PHE A 85 -7.90 10.81 -0.48
CA PHE A 85 -7.90 11.28 -1.86
C PHE A 85 -8.00 12.81 -1.99
N GLU A 86 -8.74 13.48 -1.11
CA GLU A 86 -8.76 14.95 -1.05
C GLU A 86 -7.37 15.53 -0.72
N LEU A 87 -6.64 14.90 0.20
CA LEU A 87 -5.26 15.26 0.49
C LEU A 87 -4.34 14.98 -0.71
N GLN A 88 -4.54 13.87 -1.40
CA GLN A 88 -3.80 13.53 -2.61
C GLN A 88 -4.02 14.58 -3.71
N ASP A 89 -5.25 15.01 -3.93
CA ASP A 89 -5.58 16.06 -4.91
C ASP A 89 -4.87 17.38 -4.59
N LYS A 90 -4.78 17.69 -3.30
CA LYS A 90 -4.16 18.94 -2.84
C LYS A 90 -2.63 18.93 -2.95
N TYR A 91 -1.98 17.80 -2.69
CA TYR A 91 -0.52 17.73 -2.53
C TYR A 91 0.20 16.88 -3.58
N GLY A 92 -0.51 16.05 -4.34
CA GLY A 92 0.03 15.31 -5.48
C GLY A 92 0.94 14.12 -5.13
N PHE A 93 0.81 13.55 -3.94
CA PHE A 93 1.60 12.39 -3.52
C PHE A 93 1.05 11.07 -4.11
N ILE A 94 1.90 10.05 -4.11
CA ILE A 94 1.53 8.68 -4.45
C ILE A 94 0.93 7.99 -3.22
N ILE A 95 -0.23 7.37 -3.36
CA ILE A 95 -0.76 6.44 -2.35
C ILE A 95 -0.21 5.05 -2.62
N ALA A 96 0.52 4.51 -1.66
CA ALA A 96 1.02 3.14 -1.66
C ALA A 96 0.16 2.30 -0.68
N SER A 97 -0.86 1.63 -1.23
CA SER A 97 -1.81 0.84 -0.46
C SER A 97 -1.32 -0.60 -0.29
N ASP A 98 -1.02 -0.99 0.94
CA ASP A 98 -0.71 -2.37 1.31
C ASP A 98 -2.00 -3.10 1.68
N GLU A 99 -2.46 -3.98 0.81
CA GLU A 99 -3.68 -4.75 0.94
C GLU A 99 -3.40 -6.24 1.17
N CYS A 100 -2.25 -6.57 1.76
CA CYS A 100 -1.87 -7.96 2.01
C CYS A 100 -2.85 -8.71 2.91
N TYR A 101 -3.63 -8.00 3.73
CA TYR A 101 -4.63 -8.57 4.65
C TYR A 101 -6.07 -8.44 4.16
N ALA A 102 -6.32 -7.97 2.93
CA ALA A 102 -7.65 -7.68 2.40
C ALA A 102 -8.62 -8.88 2.42
N GLU A 103 -8.10 -10.11 2.38
CA GLU A 103 -8.90 -11.32 2.44
C GLU A 103 -9.07 -11.89 3.87
N ILE A 104 -8.46 -11.26 4.88
CA ILE A 104 -8.60 -11.64 6.29
C ILE A 104 -9.60 -10.68 6.94
N TYR A 105 -10.87 -11.06 6.93
CA TYR A 105 -11.95 -10.28 7.53
C TYR A 105 -12.96 -11.20 8.18
N PHE A 106 -13.75 -10.67 9.12
CA PHE A 106 -14.72 -11.39 9.91
C PHE A 106 -16.13 -10.85 9.66
N ASP A 107 -17.14 -11.56 10.08
CA ASP A 107 -18.55 -11.17 10.01
C ASP A 107 -19.07 -10.85 8.59
N GLY A 108 -18.41 -11.42 7.57
CA GLY A 108 -18.79 -11.25 6.17
C GLY A 108 -18.54 -9.84 5.60
N GLN A 109 -17.92 -8.94 6.35
CA GLN A 109 -17.66 -7.57 5.91
C GLN A 109 -16.29 -7.46 5.23
N LYS A 110 -16.28 -7.62 3.92
CA LYS A 110 -15.05 -7.47 3.12
C LYS A 110 -14.54 -6.03 3.17
N PRO A 111 -13.26 -5.80 3.52
CA PRO A 111 -12.65 -4.48 3.46
C PRO A 111 -12.70 -3.89 2.04
N ILE A 112 -12.96 -2.58 1.93
CA ILE A 112 -12.84 -1.88 0.66
C ILE A 112 -11.37 -1.56 0.39
N GLY A 113 -10.86 -1.97 -0.78
CA GLY A 113 -9.50 -1.64 -1.22
C GLY A 113 -9.40 -0.25 -1.83
N CYS A 114 -8.19 0.27 -1.94
CA CYS A 114 -7.92 1.61 -2.47
C CYS A 114 -8.45 1.80 -3.90
N LEU A 115 -8.17 0.86 -4.79
CA LEU A 115 -8.62 0.94 -6.19
C LEU A 115 -10.13 0.83 -6.30
N GLN A 116 -10.77 0.00 -5.47
CA GLN A 116 -12.22 -0.11 -5.42
C GLN A 116 -12.83 1.21 -4.94
N ALA A 117 -12.31 1.78 -3.86
CA ALA A 117 -12.78 3.06 -3.32
C ALA A 117 -12.62 4.19 -4.35
N ALA A 118 -11.48 4.23 -5.07
CA ALA A 118 -11.27 5.20 -6.15
C ALA A 118 -12.32 5.05 -7.25
N ALA A 119 -12.57 3.82 -7.73
CA ALA A 119 -13.57 3.55 -8.76
C ALA A 119 -15.00 3.93 -8.32
N GLU A 120 -15.39 3.59 -7.08
CA GLU A 120 -16.71 3.94 -6.52
C GLU A 120 -16.91 5.45 -6.33
N LEU A 121 -15.80 6.19 -6.17
CA LEU A 121 -15.80 7.65 -6.09
C LEU A 121 -15.65 8.33 -7.46
N GLY A 122 -15.63 7.57 -8.56
CA GLY A 122 -15.50 8.08 -9.92
C GLY A 122 -14.11 8.64 -10.24
N ARG A 123 -13.08 8.20 -9.54
CA ARG A 123 -11.69 8.63 -9.72
C ARG A 123 -10.94 7.73 -10.68
N THR A 124 -9.89 8.27 -11.30
CA THR A 124 -8.86 7.48 -11.98
C THR A 124 -7.92 6.83 -10.95
N PHE A 125 -7.01 5.98 -11.43
CA PHE A 125 -5.99 5.37 -10.56
C PHE A 125 -4.66 6.15 -10.57
N ASP A 126 -4.66 7.38 -11.05
CA ASP A 126 -3.46 8.21 -11.12
C ASP A 126 -2.85 8.40 -9.73
N ASN A 127 -1.53 8.20 -9.63
CA ASN A 127 -0.78 8.22 -8.38
C ASN A 127 -1.27 7.23 -7.31
N ILE A 128 -1.90 6.14 -7.69
CA ILE A 128 -2.27 5.05 -6.77
C ILE A 128 -1.53 3.78 -7.17
N ILE A 129 -0.90 3.13 -6.20
CA ILE A 129 -0.31 1.81 -6.37
C ILE A 129 -0.74 0.90 -5.21
N MET A 130 -1.37 -0.22 -5.53
CA MET A 130 -1.82 -1.22 -4.57
C MET A 130 -0.90 -2.43 -4.60
N PHE A 131 -0.58 -2.96 -3.44
CA PHE A 131 0.24 -4.16 -3.25
C PHE A 131 -0.59 -5.25 -2.56
N THR A 132 -0.49 -6.46 -3.05
CA THR A 132 -1.05 -7.63 -2.39
C THR A 132 -0.13 -8.84 -2.50
N SER A 133 -0.39 -9.88 -1.71
CA SER A 133 0.49 -11.04 -1.61
C SER A 133 -0.28 -12.32 -1.26
N LEU A 134 0.21 -13.45 -1.77
CA LEU A 134 -0.24 -14.77 -1.33
C LEU A 134 0.19 -15.13 0.09
N SER A 135 1.12 -14.34 0.67
CA SER A 135 1.66 -14.61 2.01
C SER A 135 0.59 -14.74 3.09
N LYS A 136 -0.45 -13.88 3.02
CA LYS A 136 -1.55 -13.89 3.98
C LYS A 136 -2.82 -14.49 3.37
N ARG A 137 -3.16 -14.09 2.14
CA ARG A 137 -4.32 -14.61 1.43
C ARG A 137 -4.36 -16.13 1.37
N SER A 138 -3.22 -16.75 1.07
CA SER A 138 -3.12 -18.20 0.83
C SER A 138 -2.22 -18.93 1.84
N ASN A 139 -1.78 -18.23 2.90
CA ASN A 139 -0.91 -18.78 3.96
C ASN A 139 0.39 -19.42 3.42
N VAL A 140 0.96 -18.85 2.34
CA VAL A 140 2.19 -19.34 1.69
C VAL A 140 3.27 -18.26 1.62
N PRO A 141 3.72 -17.70 2.76
CA PRO A 141 4.67 -16.59 2.77
C PRO A 141 6.02 -16.96 2.15
N GLY A 142 6.39 -18.24 2.16
CA GLY A 142 7.64 -18.74 1.59
C GLY A 142 7.71 -18.68 0.06
N LEU A 143 6.58 -18.65 -0.64
CA LEU A 143 6.56 -18.56 -2.11
C LEU A 143 7.04 -17.20 -2.64
N ARG A 144 7.06 -16.15 -1.83
CA ARG A 144 7.46 -14.81 -2.23
C ARG A 144 6.68 -14.31 -3.47
N SER A 145 5.38 -14.57 -3.50
CA SER A 145 4.48 -14.23 -4.59
C SER A 145 3.47 -13.15 -4.18
N GLY A 146 3.27 -12.20 -5.07
CA GLY A 146 2.32 -11.11 -4.96
C GLY A 146 2.23 -10.36 -6.27
N PHE A 147 1.36 -9.36 -6.33
CA PHE A 147 1.29 -8.45 -7.48
C PHE A 147 1.05 -7.01 -7.03
N VAL A 148 1.22 -6.11 -7.98
CA VAL A 148 0.90 -4.69 -7.85
C VAL A 148 -0.07 -4.27 -8.93
N ALA A 149 -0.95 -3.32 -8.62
CA ALA A 149 -1.90 -2.74 -9.57
C ALA A 149 -2.08 -1.24 -9.29
N GLY A 150 -2.55 -0.48 -10.28
CA GLY A 150 -2.81 0.95 -10.13
C GLY A 150 -2.37 1.78 -11.32
N ASP A 151 -1.75 2.92 -11.07
CA ASP A 151 -1.27 3.87 -12.07
C ASP A 151 -0.33 3.24 -13.09
N VAL A 152 -0.70 3.34 -14.36
CA VAL A 152 0.02 2.70 -15.48
C VAL A 152 1.44 3.22 -15.62
N GLU A 153 1.66 4.53 -15.46
CA GLU A 153 2.99 5.13 -15.61
C GLU A 153 3.90 4.77 -14.43
N LEU A 154 3.36 4.73 -13.21
CA LEU A 154 4.09 4.23 -12.05
C LEU A 154 4.46 2.75 -12.22
N LEU A 155 3.52 1.94 -12.73
CA LEU A 155 3.76 0.51 -12.94
C LEU A 155 4.83 0.25 -14.00
N LYS A 156 4.90 1.02 -15.09
CA LYS A 156 5.98 0.93 -16.09
C LYS A 156 7.35 1.17 -15.44
N ASN A 157 7.47 2.24 -14.66
CA ASN A 157 8.71 2.59 -14.00
C ASN A 157 9.08 1.56 -12.92
N PHE A 158 8.10 1.08 -12.17
CA PHE A 158 8.28 0.03 -11.17
C PHE A 158 8.74 -1.28 -11.82
N LEU A 159 8.14 -1.69 -12.94
CA LEU A 159 8.54 -2.87 -13.68
C LEU A 159 10.00 -2.76 -14.17
N LEU A 160 10.37 -1.61 -14.74
CA LEU A 160 11.75 -1.37 -15.17
C LEU A 160 12.72 -1.49 -14.00
N TYR A 161 12.41 -0.86 -12.85
CA TYR A 161 13.22 -0.97 -11.65
C TYR A 161 13.35 -2.44 -11.19
N ARG A 162 12.25 -3.20 -11.25
CA ARG A 162 12.24 -4.63 -10.87
C ARG A 162 13.11 -5.50 -11.76
N THR A 163 13.32 -5.17 -13.03
CA THR A 163 14.24 -5.93 -13.90
C THR A 163 15.69 -5.88 -13.42
N TYR A 164 16.07 -4.79 -12.72
CA TYR A 164 17.41 -4.63 -12.15
C TYR A 164 17.52 -5.12 -10.70
N HIS A 165 16.44 -5.05 -9.94
CA HIS A 165 16.45 -5.22 -8.48
C HIS A 165 15.66 -6.43 -7.99
N GLY A 166 15.37 -7.43 -8.79
CA GLY A 166 14.68 -8.57 -8.22
C GLY A 166 14.25 -9.70 -9.13
N SER A 167 14.25 -9.51 -10.42
CA SER A 167 13.89 -10.54 -11.41
C SER A 167 12.50 -11.19 -11.22
N ALA A 168 12.17 -12.16 -12.04
CA ALA A 168 10.92 -12.91 -11.97
C ALA A 168 11.00 -14.05 -10.94
N MET A 169 9.83 -14.50 -10.48
CA MET A 169 9.71 -15.72 -9.69
C MET A 169 10.13 -16.95 -10.50
N GLY A 170 10.68 -17.95 -9.83
CA GLY A 170 10.97 -19.26 -10.46
C GLY A 170 9.71 -19.92 -11.00
N ILE A 171 9.83 -20.68 -12.09
CA ILE A 171 8.71 -21.34 -12.79
C ILE A 171 7.79 -22.14 -11.84
N PRO A 172 8.28 -22.97 -10.91
CA PRO A 172 7.39 -23.68 -9.99
C PRO A 172 6.54 -22.75 -9.13
N VAL A 173 7.10 -21.60 -8.71
CA VAL A 173 6.36 -20.60 -7.93
C VAL A 173 5.32 -19.89 -8.79
N GLN A 174 5.60 -19.65 -10.07
CA GLN A 174 4.61 -19.07 -11.00
C GLN A 174 3.39 -20.00 -11.15
N HIS A 175 3.61 -21.31 -11.35
CA HIS A 175 2.51 -22.29 -11.44
C HIS A 175 1.71 -22.38 -10.13
N ALA A 176 2.37 -22.44 -8.99
CA ALA A 176 1.70 -22.42 -7.69
C ALA A 176 0.90 -21.12 -7.48
N SER A 177 1.45 -19.99 -7.91
CA SER A 177 0.77 -18.69 -7.83
C SER A 177 -0.49 -18.65 -8.69
N ILE A 178 -0.43 -19.16 -9.93
CA ILE A 178 -1.61 -19.25 -10.81
C ILE A 178 -2.70 -20.09 -10.15
N ALA A 179 -2.35 -21.24 -9.59
CA ALA A 179 -3.30 -22.10 -8.90
C ALA A 179 -3.94 -21.37 -7.70
N ALA A 180 -3.12 -20.74 -6.87
CA ALA A 180 -3.60 -20.04 -5.67
C ALA A 180 -4.47 -18.80 -5.98
N TRP A 181 -4.13 -18.02 -7.02
CA TRP A 181 -4.93 -16.85 -7.42
C TRP A 181 -6.28 -17.26 -8.06
N ASN A 182 -6.37 -18.44 -8.67
CA ASN A 182 -7.60 -18.95 -9.29
C ASN A 182 -8.50 -19.73 -8.32
N ASP A 183 -8.05 -19.96 -7.09
CA ASP A 183 -8.81 -20.71 -6.09
C ASP A 183 -9.28 -19.78 -4.97
N GLU A 184 -10.59 -19.57 -4.90
CA GLU A 184 -11.21 -18.80 -3.81
C GLU A 184 -11.62 -19.70 -2.63
N GLN A 185 -11.79 -21.02 -2.86
CA GLN A 185 -12.26 -21.91 -1.81
C GLN A 185 -11.28 -22.01 -0.64
N HIS A 186 -9.97 -22.13 -0.94
CA HIS A 186 -8.96 -22.18 0.13
C HIS A 186 -8.87 -20.89 0.93
N VAL A 187 -9.20 -19.74 0.32
CA VAL A 187 -9.24 -18.45 1.02
C VAL A 187 -10.36 -18.42 2.06
N ILE A 188 -11.53 -18.95 1.70
CA ILE A 188 -12.66 -19.09 2.60
C ILE A 188 -12.32 -20.04 3.75
N GLU A 189 -11.64 -21.15 3.45
CA GLU A 189 -11.23 -22.16 4.44
C GLU A 189 -10.12 -21.66 5.37
N ASN A 190 -9.23 -20.78 4.88
CA ASN A 190 -8.15 -20.16 5.68
C ASN A 190 -8.65 -19.04 6.61
N ARG A 191 -9.80 -18.48 6.34
CA ARG A 191 -10.43 -17.39 7.09
C ARG A 191 -11.24 -17.88 8.27
#